data_be3e5859ebbf16f2b6d7a0175356b23f
#
_entry.id   be3e5859ebbf16f2b6d7a0175356b23f
#
_cell.length_a   1.000
_cell.length_b   1.000
_cell.length_c   1.000
_cell.angle_alpha   90.00
_cell.angle_beta   90.00
_cell.angle_gamma   90.00
#
_symmetry.space_group_name_H-M   'P 1'
#
loop_
_entity.id
_entity.type
_entity.pdbx_description
1 polymer ?
#
loop_
_entity_poly.entity_id
_entity_poly.type
_entity_poly.pdbx_seq_one_letter_code
_entity_poly.pdbx_strand_id
1 'polypeptide(L)'
;MNIHTLRQEIESDEGCEYKTYRCTEGHATGGIGHLITEWDEDYYGKRLGTPIPEEQVQDWFVNDVQVAIEDCQSIFNSFDKLPEDIQHVLINMAFQLGKPRLSKFKKMIAAVEMEDYQEMANQMEDSRWYKQTTNRAQRLIDRVAAQGIPH
;
A
#
# COMPACT_ATOMS: atom_id res chain seq x y z
N MET A 1 6.29 13.04 8.77
CA MET A 1 5.24 12.45 7.91
C MET A 1 3.91 12.46 8.64
N ASN A 2 2.85 12.89 7.97
CA ASN A 2 1.50 12.91 8.54
C ASN A 2 0.86 11.53 8.45
N ILE A 3 1.01 10.74 9.49
CA ILE A 3 0.50 9.36 9.54
C ILE A 3 -1.03 9.30 9.50
N HIS A 4 -1.70 10.30 10.03
CA HIS A 4 -3.17 10.35 10.04
C HIS A 4 -3.72 10.47 8.61
N THR A 5 -3.18 11.40 7.81
CA THR A 5 -3.56 11.55 6.40
C THR A 5 -3.27 10.29 5.60
N LEU A 6 -2.10 9.69 5.83
CA LEU A 6 -1.72 8.44 5.17
C LEU A 6 -2.75 7.33 5.45
N ARG A 7 -3.13 7.16 6.72
CA ARG A 7 -4.09 6.13 7.10
C ARG A 7 -5.46 6.37 6.47
N GLN A 8 -5.91 7.63 6.43
CA GLN A 8 -7.19 7.97 5.80
C GLN A 8 -7.19 7.61 4.32
N GLU A 9 -6.10 7.90 3.60
CA GLU A 9 -5.99 7.58 2.19
C GLU A 9 -6.02 6.07 1.93
N ILE A 10 -5.27 5.30 2.72
CA ILE A 10 -5.23 3.85 2.57
C ILE A 10 -6.59 3.23 2.88
N GLU A 11 -7.25 3.67 3.95
CA GLU A 11 -8.59 3.19 4.28
C GLU A 11 -9.58 3.46 3.16
N SER A 12 -9.53 4.66 2.57
CA SER A 12 -10.38 5.03 1.44
C SER A 12 -10.13 4.11 0.23
N ASP A 13 -8.87 3.73 0.00
CA ASP A 13 -8.51 2.85 -1.11
C ASP A 13 -8.89 1.39 -0.89
N GLU A 14 -8.70 0.89 0.33
CA GLU A 14 -8.92 -0.51 0.65
C GLU A 14 -10.36 -0.82 1.05
N GLY A 15 -11.11 0.17 1.53
CA GLY A 15 -12.40 -0.04 2.13
C GLY A 15 -12.28 -0.63 3.53
N CYS A 16 -13.41 -0.85 4.19
CA CYS A 16 -13.44 -1.40 5.55
C CYS A 16 -14.60 -2.38 5.67
N GLU A 17 -14.32 -3.62 6.03
CA GLU A 17 -15.33 -4.66 6.23
C GLU A 17 -15.20 -5.26 7.63
N TYR A 18 -16.30 -5.31 8.36
CA TYR A 18 -16.33 -5.89 9.72
C TYR A 18 -16.68 -7.38 9.71
N LYS A 19 -16.34 -8.04 8.62
CA LYS A 19 -16.50 -9.49 8.45
C LYS A 19 -15.48 -10.00 7.44
N THR A 20 -15.19 -11.30 7.50
CA THR A 20 -14.27 -11.90 6.54
C THR A 20 -14.94 -12.05 5.17
N TYR A 21 -14.15 -11.87 4.13
CA TYR A 21 -14.61 -12.02 2.74
C TYR A 21 -13.44 -12.48 1.87
N ARG A 22 -13.76 -12.83 0.62
CA ARG A 22 -12.74 -13.20 -0.35
C ARG A 22 -12.49 -12.00 -1.25
N CYS A 23 -11.23 -11.54 -1.31
CA CYS A 23 -10.86 -10.40 -2.16
C CYS A 23 -10.87 -10.78 -3.64
N THR A 24 -10.66 -9.78 -4.52
CA THR A 24 -10.67 -10.00 -5.97
C THR A 24 -9.62 -11.01 -6.45
N GLU A 25 -8.52 -11.17 -5.69
CA GLU A 25 -7.47 -12.16 -5.99
C GLU A 25 -7.74 -13.52 -5.35
N GLY A 26 -8.88 -13.70 -4.69
CA GLY A 26 -9.28 -14.98 -4.10
C GLY A 26 -8.76 -15.26 -2.71
N HIS A 27 -8.18 -14.27 -2.04
CA HIS A 27 -7.63 -14.44 -0.68
C HIS A 27 -8.64 -14.06 0.40
N ALA A 28 -8.66 -14.82 1.49
CA ALA A 28 -9.45 -14.47 2.67
C ALA A 28 -8.93 -13.15 3.25
N THR A 29 -9.83 -12.20 3.47
CA THR A 29 -9.49 -10.82 3.82
C THR A 29 -10.50 -10.31 4.82
N GLY A 30 -10.14 -9.28 5.57
CA GLY A 30 -11.08 -8.61 6.48
C GLY A 30 -10.56 -7.25 6.90
N GLY A 31 -11.40 -6.47 7.57
CA GLY A 31 -11.05 -5.14 8.03
C GLY A 31 -10.69 -4.21 6.88
N ILE A 32 -9.57 -3.53 7.00
CA ILE A 32 -9.07 -2.58 6.00
C ILE A 32 -8.00 -3.29 5.17
N GLY A 33 -8.45 -4.15 4.25
CA GLY A 33 -7.56 -4.87 3.35
C GLY A 33 -6.58 -5.83 4.04
N HIS A 34 -6.90 -6.32 5.23
CA HIS A 34 -6.01 -7.22 5.95
C HIS A 34 -6.10 -8.64 5.39
N LEU A 35 -4.96 -9.18 4.92
CA LEU A 35 -4.88 -10.56 4.48
C LEU A 35 -4.88 -11.49 5.70
N ILE A 36 -5.86 -12.38 5.76
CA ILE A 36 -5.98 -13.33 6.88
C ILE A 36 -5.00 -14.48 6.67
N THR A 37 -4.13 -14.70 7.65
CA THR A 37 -3.10 -15.74 7.63
C THR A 37 -3.27 -16.69 8.80
N GLU A 38 -2.47 -17.76 8.82
CA GLU A 38 -2.47 -18.75 9.92
C GLU A 38 -2.21 -18.10 11.30
N TRP A 39 -1.60 -16.92 11.33
CA TRP A 39 -1.35 -16.17 12.57
C TRP A 39 -2.61 -15.52 13.12
N ASP A 40 -3.65 -15.37 12.30
CA ASP A 40 -4.95 -14.81 12.69
C ASP A 40 -5.88 -15.96 13.13
N GLU A 41 -5.50 -16.63 14.21
CA GLU A 41 -6.12 -17.88 14.65
C GLU A 41 -7.64 -17.85 14.75
N ASP A 42 -8.22 -16.73 15.16
CA ASP A 42 -9.68 -16.62 15.33
C ASP A 42 -10.43 -16.56 13.99
N TYR A 43 -9.71 -16.34 12.89
CA TYR A 43 -10.32 -16.14 11.57
C TYR A 43 -9.80 -17.08 10.51
N TYR A 44 -8.56 -17.56 10.65
CA TYR A 44 -7.94 -18.43 9.65
C TYR A 44 -8.69 -19.77 9.53
N GLY A 45 -9.05 -20.11 8.30
CA GLY A 45 -9.77 -21.35 8.04
C GLY A 45 -11.23 -21.33 8.48
N LYS A 46 -11.71 -20.20 8.99
CA LYS A 46 -13.11 -20.06 9.40
C LYS A 46 -13.98 -19.72 8.18
N ARG A 47 -15.27 -19.90 8.36
CA ARG A 47 -16.27 -19.61 7.34
C ARG A 47 -16.22 -18.12 6.94
N LEU A 48 -16.29 -17.83 5.64
CA LEU A 48 -16.41 -16.45 5.16
C LEU A 48 -17.68 -15.81 5.73
N GLY A 49 -17.59 -14.53 6.05
CA GLY A 49 -18.67 -13.82 6.73
C GLY A 49 -18.52 -13.83 8.24
N THR A 50 -17.42 -14.38 8.78
CA THR A 50 -17.15 -14.35 10.23
C THR A 50 -17.00 -12.90 10.67
N PRO A 51 -17.78 -12.45 11.69
CA PRO A 51 -17.72 -11.06 12.17
C PRO A 51 -16.34 -10.71 12.74
N ILE A 52 -15.93 -9.46 12.54
CA ILE A 52 -14.66 -8.94 13.05
C ILE A 52 -14.97 -7.68 13.89
N PRO A 53 -14.61 -7.64 15.17
CA PRO A 53 -14.82 -6.46 16.01
C PRO A 53 -14.04 -5.26 15.48
N GLU A 54 -14.58 -4.06 15.67
CA GLU A 54 -13.92 -2.81 15.28
C GLU A 54 -12.51 -2.71 15.85
N GLU A 55 -12.31 -3.09 17.11
CA GLU A 55 -11.01 -3.07 17.77
C GLU A 55 -9.99 -3.91 17.02
N GLN A 56 -10.39 -5.12 16.57
CA GLN A 56 -9.50 -5.98 15.78
C GLN A 56 -9.16 -5.36 14.44
N VAL A 57 -10.14 -4.74 13.77
CA VAL A 57 -9.92 -4.06 12.50
C VAL A 57 -8.87 -2.96 12.66
N GLN A 58 -8.97 -2.15 13.71
CA GLN A 58 -8.03 -1.07 13.96
C GLN A 58 -6.64 -1.59 14.33
N ASP A 59 -6.55 -2.63 15.15
CA ASP A 59 -5.26 -3.24 15.52
C ASP A 59 -4.53 -3.78 14.29
N TRP A 60 -5.23 -4.50 13.43
CA TRP A 60 -4.67 -4.98 12.17
C TRP A 60 -4.18 -3.82 11.31
N PHE A 61 -4.99 -2.78 11.17
CA PHE A 61 -4.67 -1.66 10.29
C PHE A 61 -3.42 -0.92 10.74
N VAL A 62 -3.33 -0.60 12.03
CA VAL A 62 -2.13 0.07 12.58
C VAL A 62 -0.89 -0.78 12.35
N ASN A 63 -0.98 -2.08 12.59
CA ASN A 63 0.13 -3.00 12.36
C ASN A 63 0.50 -3.10 10.88
N ASP A 64 -0.50 -3.24 10.01
CA ASP A 64 -0.26 -3.40 8.58
C ASP A 64 0.37 -2.14 7.96
N VAL A 65 -0.05 -0.96 8.40
CA VAL A 65 0.58 0.31 7.99
C VAL A 65 2.03 0.36 8.44
N GLN A 66 2.30 -0.05 9.68
CA GLN A 66 3.67 -0.06 10.21
C GLN A 66 4.57 -1.02 9.41
N VAL A 67 4.06 -2.21 9.07
CA VAL A 67 4.79 -3.16 8.23
C VAL A 67 5.10 -2.55 6.85
N ALA A 68 4.12 -1.86 6.25
CA ALA A 68 4.33 -1.19 4.97
C ALA A 68 5.41 -0.12 5.05
N ILE A 69 5.45 0.66 6.14
CA ILE A 69 6.50 1.66 6.37
C ILE A 69 7.88 0.98 6.47
N GLU A 70 7.98 -0.07 7.26
CA GLU A 70 9.23 -0.82 7.44
C GLU A 70 9.70 -1.47 6.12
N ASP A 71 8.76 -1.98 5.33
CA ASP A 71 9.08 -2.52 4.01
C ASP A 71 9.70 -1.45 3.11
N CYS A 72 9.14 -0.25 3.09
CA CYS A 72 9.68 0.87 2.32
C CYS A 72 11.07 1.26 2.81
N GLN A 73 11.27 1.32 4.13
CA GLN A 73 12.57 1.64 4.72
C GLN A 73 13.64 0.61 4.34
N SER A 74 13.25 -0.64 4.12
CA SER A 74 14.18 -1.71 3.72
C SER A 74 14.44 -1.73 2.22
N ILE A 75 13.50 -1.28 1.39
CA ILE A 75 13.62 -1.27 -0.07
C ILE A 75 14.36 -0.04 -0.57
N PHE A 76 14.04 1.13 -0.01
CA PHE A 76 14.54 2.43 -0.48
C PHE A 76 15.59 3.00 0.45
N ASN A 77 16.76 3.34 -0.09
CA ASN A 77 17.82 3.98 0.69
C ASN A 77 17.35 5.38 1.11
N SER A 78 17.61 5.72 2.38
CA SER A 78 17.23 7.04 2.92
C SER A 78 15.75 7.37 2.73
N PHE A 79 14.87 6.37 2.86
CA PHE A 79 13.42 6.53 2.68
C PHE A 79 12.86 7.69 3.49
N ASP A 80 13.30 7.85 4.74
CA ASP A 80 12.77 8.88 5.65
C ASP A 80 13.13 10.30 5.20
N LYS A 81 14.06 10.44 4.25
CA LYS A 81 14.47 11.75 3.70
C LYS A 81 13.75 12.10 2.41
N LEU A 82 12.96 11.18 1.86
CA LEU A 82 12.19 11.46 0.66
C LEU A 82 11.07 12.48 0.94
N PRO A 83 10.63 13.23 -0.08
CA PRO A 83 9.47 14.11 0.08
C PRO A 83 8.27 13.35 0.64
N GLU A 84 7.47 14.00 1.47
CA GLU A 84 6.33 13.36 2.13
C GLU A 84 5.36 12.71 1.14
N ASP A 85 5.05 13.38 0.02
CA ASP A 85 4.16 12.81 -0.99
C ASP A 85 4.73 11.52 -1.56
N ILE A 86 6.03 11.45 -1.78
CA ILE A 86 6.69 10.23 -2.29
C ILE A 86 6.63 9.13 -1.24
N GLN A 87 6.89 9.47 0.03
CA GLN A 87 6.76 8.49 1.11
C GLN A 87 5.35 7.90 1.16
N HIS A 88 4.31 8.75 1.12
CA HIS A 88 2.91 8.31 1.16
C HIS A 88 2.57 7.39 -0.01
N VAL A 89 3.00 7.75 -1.22
CA VAL A 89 2.75 6.94 -2.41
C VAL A 89 3.37 5.55 -2.28
N LEU A 90 4.63 5.50 -1.86
CA LEU A 90 5.35 4.24 -1.72
C LEU A 90 4.77 3.35 -0.61
N ILE A 91 4.37 3.94 0.50
CA ILE A 91 3.72 3.19 1.59
C ILE A 91 2.37 2.64 1.13
N ASN A 92 1.59 3.45 0.40
CA ASN A 92 0.31 3.00 -0.16
C ASN A 92 0.51 1.79 -1.08
N MET A 93 1.51 1.84 -1.96
CA MET A 93 1.86 0.71 -2.83
C MET A 93 2.31 -0.51 -2.02
N ALA A 94 3.16 -0.30 -1.00
CA ALA A 94 3.64 -1.38 -0.15
C ALA A 94 2.50 -2.05 0.60
N PHE A 95 1.54 -1.27 1.09
CA PHE A 95 0.36 -1.79 1.79
C PHE A 95 -0.45 -2.70 0.85
N GLN A 96 -0.67 -2.26 -0.38
CA GLN A 96 -1.45 -3.00 -1.37
C GLN A 96 -0.72 -4.23 -1.89
N LEU A 97 0.55 -4.08 -2.23
CA LEU A 97 1.31 -5.09 -2.98
C LEU A 97 2.10 -6.05 -2.10
N GLY A 98 2.54 -5.59 -0.94
CA GLY A 98 3.51 -6.30 -0.12
C GLY A 98 4.94 -6.12 -0.63
N LYS A 99 5.91 -6.37 0.24
CA LYS A 99 7.33 -6.18 -0.06
C LYS A 99 7.81 -6.97 -1.30
N PRO A 100 7.48 -8.26 -1.45
CA PRO A 100 7.98 -9.02 -2.60
C PRO A 100 7.57 -8.43 -3.95
N ARG A 101 6.32 -8.03 -4.09
CA ARG A 101 5.82 -7.45 -5.35
C ARG A 101 6.37 -6.06 -5.58
N LEU A 102 6.40 -5.21 -4.55
CA LEU A 102 6.96 -3.86 -4.67
C LEU A 102 8.44 -3.91 -5.05
N SER A 103 9.20 -4.86 -4.49
CA SER A 103 10.62 -5.02 -4.78
C SER A 103 10.91 -5.34 -6.25
N LYS A 104 9.94 -5.81 -7.00
CA LYS A 104 10.08 -6.13 -8.42
C LYS A 104 10.03 -4.91 -9.33
N PHE A 105 9.62 -3.76 -8.81
CA PHE A 105 9.59 -2.50 -9.55
C PHE A 105 10.99 -1.91 -9.67
N LYS A 106 11.92 -2.65 -10.29
CA LYS A 106 13.36 -2.31 -10.31
C LYS A 106 13.65 -0.94 -10.90
N LYS A 107 13.03 -0.61 -12.03
CA LYS A 107 13.27 0.68 -12.70
C LYS A 107 12.67 1.84 -11.92
N MET A 108 11.51 1.63 -11.30
CA MET A 108 10.90 2.63 -10.42
C MET A 108 11.79 2.90 -9.21
N ILE A 109 12.29 1.84 -8.57
CA ILE A 109 13.19 1.95 -7.42
C ILE A 109 14.45 2.74 -7.80
N ALA A 110 15.05 2.44 -8.95
CA ALA A 110 16.21 3.17 -9.44
C ALA A 110 15.91 4.66 -9.65
N ALA A 111 14.74 4.99 -10.18
CA ALA A 111 14.33 6.37 -10.38
C ALA A 111 14.17 7.10 -9.03
N VAL A 112 13.60 6.45 -8.02
CA VAL A 112 13.46 7.01 -6.67
C VAL A 112 14.85 7.30 -6.07
N GLU A 113 15.79 6.35 -6.20
CA GLU A 113 17.15 6.51 -5.68
C GLU A 113 17.87 7.71 -6.33
N MET A 114 17.54 8.03 -7.57
CA MET A 114 18.10 9.16 -8.30
C MET A 114 17.27 10.44 -8.15
N GLU A 115 16.21 10.39 -7.34
CA GLU A 115 15.28 11.52 -7.16
C GLU A 115 14.65 11.97 -8.49
N ASP A 116 14.54 11.07 -9.45
CA ASP A 116 13.91 11.32 -10.75
C ASP A 116 12.44 10.93 -10.69
N TYR A 117 11.61 11.82 -10.20
CA TYR A 117 10.20 11.51 -9.95
C TYR A 117 9.36 11.47 -11.23
N GLN A 118 9.79 12.14 -12.29
CA GLN A 118 9.13 12.00 -13.58
C GLN A 118 9.31 10.59 -14.13
N GLU A 119 10.54 10.05 -14.04
CA GLU A 119 10.79 8.67 -14.46
C GLU A 119 10.10 7.67 -13.53
N MET A 120 10.04 7.97 -12.22
CA MET A 120 9.27 7.17 -11.29
C MET A 120 7.81 7.04 -11.75
N ALA A 121 7.18 8.17 -12.09
CA ALA A 121 5.81 8.20 -12.59
C ALA A 121 5.67 7.39 -13.88
N ASN A 122 6.61 7.50 -14.80
CA ASN A 122 6.61 6.76 -16.05
C ASN A 122 6.64 5.24 -15.82
N GLN A 123 7.49 4.80 -14.89
CA GLN A 123 7.61 3.38 -14.56
C GLN A 123 6.38 2.83 -13.83
N MET A 124 5.75 3.65 -13.01
CA MET A 124 4.48 3.29 -12.36
C MET A 124 3.39 3.06 -13.40
N GLU A 125 3.27 3.95 -14.38
CA GLU A 125 2.28 3.84 -15.45
C GLU A 125 2.55 2.63 -16.35
N ASP A 126 3.81 2.30 -16.58
CA ASP A 126 4.23 1.16 -17.41
C ASP A 126 4.29 -0.14 -16.59
N SER A 127 3.24 -0.42 -15.81
CA SER A 127 3.22 -1.60 -14.94
C SER A 127 1.91 -2.34 -15.04
N ARG A 128 1.95 -3.64 -14.68
CA ARG A 128 0.74 -4.45 -14.56
C ARG A 128 -0.17 -3.91 -13.46
N TRP A 129 0.42 -3.42 -12.38
CA TRP A 129 -0.30 -2.80 -11.28
C TRP A 129 -1.21 -1.66 -11.77
N TYR A 130 -0.69 -0.79 -12.65
CA TYR A 130 -1.48 0.29 -13.26
C TYR A 130 -2.72 -0.26 -13.98
N LYS A 131 -2.54 -1.33 -14.73
CA LYS A 131 -3.63 -1.94 -15.50
C LYS A 131 -4.68 -2.60 -14.59
N GLN A 132 -4.24 -3.16 -13.46
CA GLN A 132 -5.12 -3.86 -12.52
C GLN A 132 -5.87 -2.92 -11.59
N THR A 133 -5.29 -1.77 -11.22
CA THR A 133 -5.88 -0.83 -10.27
C THR A 133 -5.74 0.60 -10.78
N THR A 134 -6.23 0.85 -12.01
CA THR A 134 -6.00 2.09 -12.75
C THR A 134 -6.36 3.35 -11.98
N ASN A 135 -7.52 3.41 -11.34
CA ASN A 135 -7.97 4.63 -10.66
C ASN A 135 -7.07 4.97 -9.46
N ARG A 136 -6.75 3.97 -8.64
CA ARG A 136 -5.84 4.14 -7.51
C ARG A 136 -4.44 4.51 -7.98
N ALA A 137 -3.94 3.76 -8.96
CA ALA A 137 -2.61 3.98 -9.51
C ALA A 137 -2.48 5.38 -10.12
N GLN A 138 -3.47 5.81 -10.90
CA GLN A 138 -3.44 7.11 -11.56
C GLN A 138 -3.37 8.25 -10.54
N ARG A 139 -4.14 8.15 -9.46
CA ARG A 139 -4.11 9.16 -8.41
C ARG A 139 -2.72 9.24 -7.75
N LEU A 140 -2.10 8.10 -7.50
CA LEU A 140 -0.75 8.05 -6.93
C LEU A 140 0.29 8.58 -7.91
N ILE A 141 0.17 8.22 -9.19
CA ILE A 141 1.05 8.70 -10.26
C ILE A 141 0.97 10.23 -10.37
N ASP A 142 -0.22 10.80 -10.30
CA ASP A 142 -0.41 12.26 -10.38
C ASP A 142 0.34 12.97 -9.25
N ARG A 143 0.35 12.42 -8.05
CA ARG A 143 1.11 12.98 -6.91
C ARG A 143 2.62 12.93 -7.17
N VAL A 144 3.10 11.81 -7.73
CA VAL A 144 4.53 11.65 -8.06
C VAL A 144 4.93 12.63 -9.17
N ALA A 145 4.12 12.73 -10.23
CA ALA A 145 4.37 13.64 -11.34
C ALA A 145 4.43 15.10 -10.88
N ALA A 146 3.53 15.49 -9.97
CA ALA A 146 3.54 16.84 -9.40
C ALA A 146 4.85 17.13 -8.65
N GLN A 147 5.42 16.13 -7.98
CA GLN A 147 6.70 16.27 -7.28
C GLN A 147 7.86 16.49 -8.27
N GLY A 148 7.75 15.96 -9.48
CA GLY A 148 8.77 16.09 -10.52
C GLY A 148 8.73 17.43 -11.28
N ILE A 149 7.72 18.28 -11.04
CA ILE A 149 7.61 19.57 -11.70
C ILE A 149 8.55 20.58 -11.01
N PRO A 150 9.41 21.29 -11.77
CA PRO A 150 10.26 22.34 -11.18
C PRO A 150 9.42 23.46 -10.58
N HIS A 151 9.87 23.96 -9.43
CA HIS A 151 9.22 25.07 -8.72
C HIS A 151 9.98 26.38 -8.92
#